data_2ab038d3fc311d3b6ab02de550de2fd5
#
_entry.id   2ab038d3fc311d3b6ab02de550de2fd5
#
_cell.length_a   1.000
_cell.length_b   1.000
_cell.length_c   1.000
_cell.angle_alpha   90.00
_cell.angle_beta   90.00
_cell.angle_gamma   90.00
#
_symmetry.space_group_name_H-M   'P 1'
#
loop_
_entity.id
_entity.type
_entity.pdbx_description
1 polymer ?
#
loop_
_entity_poly.entity_id
_entity_poly.type
_entity_poly.pdbx_seq_one_letter_code
_entity_poly.pdbx_strand_id
1 'polypeptide(L)'
;MIVAIANQKGGVGKTTTAINLAAALSLKGQPTLLVDLDPQANSTMSYLDVTKVTRSVYDAISEPNCTFADVILPSSNQANLFVAPSRIALAKLESKLVGELDAHFRLKDRLEPIRLQYPHIVIDCPPTLGLLTVNALVAATHLLIPIQSSYFALEGTDDLLETIEKVRARANPGLQILGVVITMHDKRTALARDIRSQIDKVFGSKVFNTVITKSVRLEESPAYKESIFSFAPDSSGAAEYYRLCEEVMERA
;
A
#
# COMPACT_ATOMS: atom_id res chain seq x y z
N MET A 1 -11.46 -7.27 -2.85
CA MET A 1 -10.10 -7.46 -2.33
C MET A 1 -9.65 -6.19 -1.61
N ILE A 2 -9.10 -6.31 -0.39
CA ILE A 2 -8.45 -5.20 0.33
C ILE A 2 -6.99 -5.59 0.53
N VAL A 3 -6.05 -4.88 -0.11
CA VAL A 3 -4.61 -5.17 -0.06
C VAL A 3 -3.90 -4.10 0.74
N ALA A 4 -3.32 -4.46 1.89
CA ALA A 4 -2.37 -3.60 2.60
C ALA A 4 -0.97 -3.76 1.99
N ILE A 5 -0.26 -2.65 1.80
CA ILE A 5 1.13 -2.65 1.35
C ILE A 5 1.98 -2.18 2.51
N ALA A 6 2.65 -3.11 3.18
CA ALA A 6 3.38 -2.81 4.41
C ALA A 6 4.79 -3.41 4.42
N ASN A 7 5.69 -2.66 5.00
CA ASN A 7 7.02 -3.07 5.43
C ASN A 7 7.52 -1.99 6.41
N GLN A 8 8.16 -2.37 7.51
CA GLN A 8 8.68 -1.40 8.49
C GLN A 8 9.87 -0.59 7.96
N LYS A 9 10.53 -1.08 6.91
CA LYS A 9 11.67 -0.40 6.31
C LYS A 9 11.22 0.76 5.42
N GLY A 10 11.83 1.93 5.63
CA GLY A 10 11.66 3.09 4.75
C GLY A 10 12.31 2.88 3.38
N GLY A 11 11.78 3.49 2.33
CA GLY A 11 12.39 3.51 1.00
C GLY A 11 12.32 2.21 0.20
N VAL A 12 11.57 1.18 0.64
CA VAL A 12 11.44 -0.10 -0.09
C VAL A 12 10.41 -0.08 -1.23
N GLY A 13 9.83 1.06 -1.52
CA GLY A 13 8.85 1.21 -2.61
C GLY A 13 7.39 0.88 -2.22
N LYS A 14 7.00 0.97 -0.94
CA LYS A 14 5.60 0.81 -0.50
C LYS A 14 4.66 1.72 -1.27
N THR A 15 4.87 3.02 -1.11
CA THR A 15 4.06 4.07 -1.77
C THR A 15 4.07 3.95 -3.28
N THR A 16 5.24 3.72 -3.90
CA THR A 16 5.34 3.51 -5.35
C THR A 16 4.51 2.30 -5.80
N THR A 17 4.54 1.21 -5.00
CA THR A 17 3.74 0.01 -5.27
C THR A 17 2.25 0.30 -5.08
N ALA A 18 1.85 1.03 -4.01
CA ALA A 18 0.45 1.38 -3.76
C ALA A 18 -0.13 2.24 -4.89
N ILE A 19 0.57 3.28 -5.30
CA ILE A 19 0.20 4.18 -6.40
C ILE A 19 -0.02 3.37 -7.69
N ASN A 20 0.98 2.59 -8.10
CA ASN A 20 0.95 1.94 -9.40
C ASN A 20 0.08 0.67 -9.42
N LEU A 21 -0.04 -0.05 -8.30
CA LEU A 21 -1.00 -1.16 -8.20
C LEU A 21 -2.45 -0.64 -8.27
N ALA A 22 -2.78 0.43 -7.53
CA ALA A 22 -4.11 1.03 -7.58
C ALA A 22 -4.46 1.55 -8.98
N ALA A 23 -3.49 2.20 -9.66
CA ALA A 23 -3.67 2.62 -11.04
C ALA A 23 -3.87 1.43 -11.99
N ALA A 24 -3.07 0.37 -11.87
CA ALA A 24 -3.20 -0.82 -12.73
C ALA A 24 -4.57 -1.51 -12.55
N LEU A 25 -5.05 -1.62 -11.29
CA LEU A 25 -6.37 -2.17 -10.98
C LEU A 25 -7.50 -1.31 -11.60
N SER A 26 -7.40 0.02 -11.50
CA SER A 26 -8.40 0.93 -12.08
C SER A 26 -8.44 0.86 -13.61
N LEU A 27 -7.31 0.57 -14.28
CA LEU A 27 -7.24 0.34 -15.72
C LEU A 27 -7.99 -0.91 -16.17
N LYS A 28 -8.28 -1.86 -15.27
CA LYS A 28 -9.16 -3.00 -15.54
C LYS A 28 -10.64 -2.64 -15.57
N GLY A 29 -10.99 -1.35 -15.43
CA GLY A 29 -12.34 -0.83 -15.56
C GLY A 29 -13.21 -0.92 -14.31
N GLN A 30 -12.65 -1.29 -13.16
CA GLN A 30 -13.37 -1.39 -11.90
C GLN A 30 -13.00 -0.26 -10.94
N PRO A 31 -13.98 0.28 -10.16
CA PRO A 31 -13.69 1.27 -9.12
C PRO A 31 -12.65 0.76 -8.13
N THR A 32 -11.55 1.50 -8.01
CA THR A 32 -10.44 1.19 -7.10
C THR A 32 -10.24 2.33 -6.12
N LEU A 33 -10.14 2.02 -4.83
CA LEU A 33 -9.86 2.99 -3.77
C LEU A 33 -8.42 2.84 -3.29
N LEU A 34 -7.66 3.92 -3.33
CA LEU A 34 -6.36 4.05 -2.68
C LEU A 34 -6.56 4.76 -1.34
N VAL A 35 -6.20 4.08 -0.26
CA VAL A 35 -6.24 4.63 1.11
C VAL A 35 -4.81 4.95 1.53
N ASP A 36 -4.52 6.22 1.78
CA ASP A 36 -3.22 6.68 2.23
C ASP A 36 -3.20 6.76 3.77
N LEU A 37 -2.43 5.88 4.42
CA LEU A 37 -2.23 5.87 5.86
C LEU A 37 -0.86 6.43 6.29
N ASP A 38 -0.03 6.90 5.35
CA ASP A 38 1.21 7.56 5.71
C ASP A 38 0.96 9.06 5.97
N PRO A 39 1.30 9.59 7.16
CA PRO A 39 1.21 11.02 7.46
C PRO A 39 1.99 11.92 6.48
N GLN A 40 2.98 11.36 5.75
CA GLN A 40 3.70 12.09 4.71
C GLN A 40 2.85 12.36 3.46
N ALA A 41 1.73 11.67 3.28
CA ALA A 41 0.75 11.88 2.22
C ALA A 41 1.31 11.75 0.78
N ASN A 42 2.32 10.91 0.57
CA ASN A 42 2.97 10.77 -0.74
C ASN A 42 2.03 10.14 -1.78
N SER A 43 1.23 9.14 -1.41
CA SER A 43 0.19 8.56 -2.28
C SER A 43 -0.90 9.59 -2.62
N THR A 44 -1.29 10.40 -1.64
CA THR A 44 -2.24 11.50 -1.81
C THR A 44 -1.74 12.52 -2.83
N MET A 45 -0.50 12.99 -2.68
CA MET A 45 0.11 13.99 -3.56
C MET A 45 0.25 13.52 -5.00
N SER A 46 0.31 12.21 -5.23
CA SER A 46 0.42 11.64 -6.58
C SER A 46 -0.88 11.70 -7.38
N TYR A 47 -2.02 12.00 -6.75
CA TYR A 47 -3.32 12.01 -7.44
C TYR A 47 -4.20 13.20 -7.12
N LEU A 48 -3.91 13.93 -6.04
CA LEU A 48 -4.73 15.03 -5.58
C LEU A 48 -3.92 16.32 -5.40
N ASP A 49 -4.59 17.43 -5.52
CA ASP A 49 -4.08 18.72 -5.05
C ASP A 49 -4.32 18.83 -3.54
N VAL A 50 -3.29 18.61 -2.74
CA VAL A 50 -3.37 18.62 -1.28
C VAL A 50 -3.88 19.93 -0.69
N THR A 51 -3.77 21.06 -1.43
CA THR A 51 -4.30 22.36 -0.99
C THR A 51 -5.83 22.39 -0.97
N LYS A 52 -6.46 21.51 -1.74
CA LYS A 52 -7.93 21.37 -1.84
C LYS A 52 -8.49 20.28 -0.96
N VAL A 53 -7.64 19.48 -0.30
CA VAL A 53 -8.07 18.42 0.61
C VAL A 53 -8.51 19.04 1.93
N THR A 54 -9.81 19.07 2.19
CA THR A 54 -10.40 19.62 3.41
C THR A 54 -10.54 18.58 4.52
N ARG A 55 -10.85 17.33 4.15
CA ARG A 55 -10.98 16.17 5.05
C ARG A 55 -10.10 15.04 4.60
N SER A 56 -9.70 14.18 5.53
CA SER A 56 -8.75 13.09 5.30
C SER A 56 -9.13 11.84 6.08
N VAL A 57 -8.37 10.78 5.92
CA VAL A 57 -8.51 9.54 6.70
C VAL A 57 -8.45 9.81 8.21
N TYR A 58 -7.66 10.81 8.65
CA TYR A 58 -7.64 11.23 10.05
C TYR A 58 -9.03 11.61 10.55
N ASP A 59 -9.75 12.44 9.80
CA ASP A 59 -11.08 12.92 10.18
C ASP A 59 -12.07 11.74 10.20
N ALA A 60 -12.05 10.88 9.18
CA ALA A 60 -12.92 9.71 9.10
C ALA A 60 -12.71 8.72 10.25
N ILE A 61 -11.47 8.53 10.73
CA ILE A 61 -11.17 7.61 11.84
C ILE A 61 -11.44 8.25 13.20
N SER A 62 -11.15 9.55 13.35
CA SER A 62 -11.14 10.24 14.65
C SER A 62 -12.43 10.96 15.01
N GLU A 63 -13.30 11.25 14.02
CA GLU A 63 -14.53 12.01 14.22
C GLU A 63 -15.76 11.12 14.07
N PRO A 64 -16.65 11.05 15.07
CA PRO A 64 -17.85 10.19 15.02
C PRO A 64 -18.78 10.51 13.83
N ASN A 65 -18.90 11.80 13.49
CA ASN A 65 -19.81 12.30 12.46
C ASN A 65 -19.18 12.38 11.06
N CYS A 66 -17.92 11.96 10.87
CA CYS A 66 -17.27 11.90 9.57
C CYS A 66 -17.28 10.45 9.07
N THR A 67 -17.98 10.18 8.00
CA THR A 67 -17.96 8.85 7.38
C THR A 67 -16.73 8.71 6.47
N PHE A 68 -16.37 7.47 6.12
CA PHE A 68 -15.26 7.27 5.19
C PHE A 68 -15.60 7.77 3.78
N ALA A 69 -16.87 7.75 3.39
CA ALA A 69 -17.33 8.30 2.12
C ALA A 69 -17.12 9.82 2.01
N ASP A 70 -17.18 10.55 3.14
CA ASP A 70 -17.00 12.01 3.15
C ASP A 70 -15.58 12.47 2.83
N VAL A 71 -14.61 11.56 2.88
CA VAL A 71 -13.20 11.87 2.64
C VAL A 71 -12.69 11.36 1.30
N ILE A 72 -13.46 10.52 0.60
CA ILE A 72 -13.04 9.94 -0.67
C ILE A 72 -13.19 10.97 -1.80
N LEU A 73 -12.11 11.16 -2.56
CA LEU A 73 -12.06 12.06 -3.69
C LEU A 73 -11.72 11.28 -4.98
N PRO A 74 -12.31 11.61 -6.13
CA PRO A 74 -11.87 11.03 -7.39
C PRO A 74 -10.44 11.51 -7.73
N SER A 75 -9.64 10.63 -8.32
CA SER A 75 -8.35 11.02 -8.88
C SER A 75 -8.52 12.07 -9.97
N SER A 76 -7.62 13.05 -10.02
CA SER A 76 -7.68 14.12 -11.02
C SER A 76 -7.28 13.67 -12.44
N ASN A 77 -6.57 12.55 -12.56
CA ASN A 77 -5.91 12.14 -13.80
C ASN A 77 -6.02 10.64 -14.12
N GLN A 78 -6.72 9.86 -13.29
CA GLN A 78 -6.89 8.43 -13.49
C GLN A 78 -8.36 8.02 -13.33
N ALA A 79 -8.97 7.55 -14.41
CA ALA A 79 -10.35 7.07 -14.39
C ALA A 79 -10.51 5.85 -13.47
N ASN A 80 -11.67 5.70 -12.82
CA ASN A 80 -12.01 4.63 -11.89
C ASN A 80 -11.09 4.53 -10.67
N LEU A 81 -10.23 5.53 -10.42
CA LEU A 81 -9.40 5.63 -9.23
C LEU A 81 -9.92 6.69 -8.28
N PHE A 82 -10.09 6.31 -7.04
CA PHE A 82 -10.53 7.16 -5.94
C PHE A 82 -9.47 7.13 -4.84
N VAL A 83 -9.33 8.22 -4.11
CA VAL A 83 -8.31 8.36 -3.06
C VAL A 83 -8.97 8.80 -1.77
N ALA A 84 -8.72 8.08 -0.69
CA ALA A 84 -8.94 8.53 0.68
C ALA A 84 -7.62 9.17 1.17
N PRO A 85 -7.54 10.50 1.22
CA PRO A 85 -6.27 11.20 1.38
C PRO A 85 -5.75 11.18 2.81
N SER A 86 -4.43 11.21 2.95
CA SER A 86 -3.73 11.46 4.21
C SER A 86 -3.42 12.95 4.39
N ARG A 87 -3.14 13.31 5.63
CA ARG A 87 -2.58 14.61 6.06
C ARG A 87 -1.66 14.40 7.25
N ILE A 88 -0.78 15.35 7.51
CA ILE A 88 0.17 15.31 8.64
C ILE A 88 -0.56 15.10 10.00
N ALA A 89 -1.82 15.51 10.10
CA ALA A 89 -2.65 15.29 11.29
C ALA A 89 -2.78 13.81 11.65
N LEU A 90 -2.64 12.89 10.68
CA LEU A 90 -2.73 11.45 10.89
C LEU A 90 -1.64 10.95 11.88
N ALA A 91 -0.49 11.62 11.95
CA ALA A 91 0.55 11.32 12.95
C ALA A 91 0.07 11.46 14.41
N LYS A 92 -0.99 12.24 14.63
CA LYS A 92 -1.56 12.44 15.97
C LYS A 92 -2.59 11.36 16.35
N LEU A 93 -2.97 10.49 15.40
CA LEU A 93 -4.03 9.51 15.62
C LEU A 93 -3.68 8.52 16.74
N GLU A 94 -2.42 8.06 16.78
CA GLU A 94 -1.96 7.14 17.81
C GLU A 94 -2.16 7.72 19.22
N SER A 95 -1.76 8.98 19.43
CA SER A 95 -1.95 9.66 20.72
C SER A 95 -3.44 9.87 21.07
N LYS A 96 -4.27 10.13 20.04
CA LYS A 96 -5.70 10.37 20.22
C LYS A 96 -6.46 9.12 20.61
N LEU A 97 -6.04 7.95 20.10
CA LEU A 97 -6.68 6.67 20.33
C LEU A 97 -6.05 5.86 21.48
N VAL A 98 -5.08 6.44 22.21
CA VAL A 98 -4.52 5.80 23.41
C VAL A 98 -5.61 5.55 24.44
N GLY A 99 -5.74 4.29 24.88
CA GLY A 99 -6.73 3.85 25.86
C GLY A 99 -8.10 3.45 25.27
N GLU A 100 -8.32 3.60 23.97
CA GLU A 100 -9.52 3.09 23.31
C GLU A 100 -9.33 1.60 23.00
N LEU A 101 -10.27 0.76 23.48
CA LEU A 101 -10.20 -0.69 23.31
C LEU A 101 -10.28 -1.14 21.84
N ASP A 102 -11.00 -0.40 21.03
CA ASP A 102 -11.27 -0.65 19.60
C ASP A 102 -10.33 0.09 18.64
N ALA A 103 -9.27 0.73 19.16
CA ALA A 103 -8.35 1.56 18.38
C ALA A 103 -7.82 0.90 17.10
N HIS A 104 -7.60 -0.43 17.12
CA HIS A 104 -7.06 -1.14 15.94
C HIS A 104 -8.13 -1.59 14.94
N PHE A 105 -9.43 -1.45 15.24
CA PHE A 105 -10.53 -1.81 14.36
C PHE A 105 -11.11 -0.61 13.61
N ARG A 106 -10.70 0.61 13.95
CA ARG A 106 -11.25 1.86 13.43
C ARG A 106 -11.30 1.92 11.91
N LEU A 107 -10.23 1.56 11.23
CA LEU A 107 -10.21 1.57 9.76
C LEU A 107 -11.15 0.50 9.18
N LYS A 108 -11.16 -0.70 9.74
CA LYS A 108 -12.03 -1.80 9.31
C LYS A 108 -13.49 -1.39 9.37
N ASP A 109 -13.92 -0.85 10.52
CA ASP A 109 -15.32 -0.45 10.74
C ASP A 109 -15.73 0.69 9.80
N ARG A 110 -14.80 1.58 9.45
CA ARG A 110 -15.03 2.69 8.53
C ARG A 110 -15.04 2.26 7.05
N LEU A 111 -14.34 1.20 6.67
CA LEU A 111 -14.32 0.67 5.30
C LEU A 111 -15.51 -0.24 5.01
N GLU A 112 -16.07 -0.92 6.01
CA GLU A 112 -17.17 -1.89 5.81
C GLU A 112 -18.38 -1.31 5.06
N PRO A 113 -18.90 -0.09 5.40
CA PRO A 113 -20.07 0.48 4.71
C PRO A 113 -19.85 0.78 3.23
N ILE A 114 -18.60 0.98 2.79
CA ILE A 114 -18.26 1.35 1.41
C ILE A 114 -17.66 0.19 0.60
N ARG A 115 -17.43 -0.96 1.23
CA ARG A 115 -16.71 -2.08 0.64
C ARG A 115 -17.29 -2.58 -0.69
N LEU A 116 -18.61 -2.57 -0.83
CA LEU A 116 -19.30 -3.01 -2.06
C LEU A 116 -19.15 -2.02 -3.21
N GLN A 117 -18.84 -0.76 -2.92
CA GLN A 117 -18.66 0.29 -3.93
C GLN A 117 -17.27 0.21 -4.60
N TYR A 118 -16.28 -0.36 -3.87
CA TYR A 118 -14.90 -0.47 -4.31
C TYR A 118 -14.44 -1.95 -4.29
N PRO A 119 -14.58 -2.67 -5.40
CA PRO A 119 -14.10 -4.06 -5.52
C PRO A 119 -12.63 -4.23 -5.15
N HIS A 120 -11.83 -3.20 -5.37
CA HIS A 120 -10.41 -3.15 -5.03
C HIS A 120 -10.12 -1.97 -4.11
N ILE A 121 -9.51 -2.26 -2.96
CA ILE A 121 -9.00 -1.26 -2.02
C ILE A 121 -7.51 -1.55 -1.82
N VAL A 122 -6.66 -0.56 -2.04
CA VAL A 122 -5.21 -0.60 -1.80
C VAL A 122 -4.90 0.33 -0.64
N ILE A 123 -4.22 -0.15 0.38
CA ILE A 123 -3.85 0.63 1.57
C ILE A 123 -2.34 0.84 1.58
N ASP A 124 -1.89 2.09 1.46
CA ASP A 124 -0.48 2.48 1.62
C ASP A 124 -0.15 2.70 3.09
N CYS A 125 0.77 1.92 3.64
CA CYS A 125 1.12 1.94 5.06
C CYS A 125 2.39 2.75 5.32
N PRO A 126 2.48 3.45 6.48
CA PRO A 126 3.69 4.12 6.90
C PRO A 126 4.85 3.14 7.15
N PRO A 127 6.11 3.63 7.24
CA PRO A 127 7.28 2.79 7.49
C PRO A 127 7.45 2.42 8.97
N THR A 128 6.37 2.07 9.65
CA THR A 128 6.34 1.70 11.07
C THR A 128 5.36 0.55 11.27
N LEU A 129 5.52 -0.21 12.35
CA LEU A 129 4.55 -1.24 12.78
C LEU A 129 3.62 -0.73 13.89
N GLY A 130 3.36 0.58 13.92
CA GLY A 130 2.45 1.23 14.87
C GLY A 130 0.97 1.01 14.58
N LEU A 131 0.14 1.77 15.29
CA LEU A 131 -1.32 1.64 15.25
C LEU A 131 -1.91 1.78 13.82
N LEU A 132 -1.35 2.64 12.99
CA LEU A 132 -1.82 2.84 11.60
C LEU A 132 -1.62 1.56 10.76
N THR A 133 -0.43 0.96 10.83
CA THR A 133 -0.15 -0.30 10.11
C THR A 133 -0.99 -1.44 10.66
N VAL A 134 -1.18 -1.54 11.98
CA VAL A 134 -2.08 -2.54 12.58
C VAL A 134 -3.51 -2.35 12.09
N ASN A 135 -4.04 -1.12 12.01
CA ASN A 135 -5.36 -0.83 11.43
C ASN A 135 -5.47 -1.31 9.98
N ALA A 136 -4.42 -1.08 9.16
CA ALA A 136 -4.38 -1.58 7.79
C ALA A 136 -4.46 -3.12 7.74
N LEU A 137 -3.66 -3.82 8.56
CA LEU A 137 -3.64 -5.29 8.62
C LEU A 137 -4.96 -5.87 9.14
N VAL A 138 -5.62 -5.20 10.08
CA VAL A 138 -6.94 -5.60 10.60
C VAL A 138 -8.04 -5.43 9.57
N ALA A 139 -7.96 -4.40 8.73
CA ALA A 139 -8.94 -4.13 7.68
C ALA A 139 -8.69 -4.95 6.40
N ALA A 140 -7.45 -5.36 6.14
CA ALA A 140 -7.05 -6.01 4.89
C ALA A 140 -7.52 -7.47 4.80
N THR A 141 -7.80 -7.91 3.57
CA THR A 141 -7.92 -9.34 3.22
C THR A 141 -6.56 -9.94 2.88
N HIS A 142 -5.68 -9.13 2.30
CA HIS A 142 -4.37 -9.55 1.82
C HIS A 142 -3.29 -8.54 2.18
N LEU A 143 -2.07 -9.04 2.38
CA LEU A 143 -0.87 -8.25 2.59
C LEU A 143 0.13 -8.49 1.45
N LEU A 144 0.59 -7.43 0.81
CA LEU A 144 1.69 -7.41 -0.13
C LEU A 144 2.90 -6.72 0.53
N ILE A 145 4.07 -7.37 0.47
CA ILE A 145 5.28 -6.93 1.14
C ILE A 145 6.33 -6.55 0.08
N PRO A 146 6.55 -5.26 -0.18
CA PRO A 146 7.68 -4.82 -1.00
C PRO A 146 9.00 -4.99 -0.24
N ILE A 147 9.99 -5.61 -0.87
CA ILE A 147 11.35 -5.76 -0.34
C ILE A 147 12.35 -5.21 -1.37
N GLN A 148 13.13 -4.22 -0.95
CA GLN A 148 14.18 -3.68 -1.80
C GLN A 148 15.32 -4.70 -1.98
N SER A 149 15.80 -4.85 -3.23
CA SER A 149 16.97 -5.68 -3.55
C SER A 149 18.26 -5.01 -3.06
N SER A 150 18.54 -5.09 -1.76
CA SER A 150 19.71 -4.50 -1.10
C SER A 150 20.31 -5.46 -0.07
N TYR A 151 21.55 -5.22 0.36
CA TYR A 151 22.26 -6.08 1.33
C TYR A 151 21.45 -6.32 2.63
N PHE A 152 20.71 -5.32 3.06
CA PHE A 152 19.84 -5.41 4.24
C PHE A 152 18.37 -5.78 3.90
N ALA A 153 18.13 -6.50 2.81
CA ALA A 153 16.79 -6.79 2.29
C ALA A 153 15.85 -7.41 3.33
N LEU A 154 16.35 -8.35 4.12
CA LEU A 154 15.57 -9.10 5.11
C LEU A 154 15.57 -8.50 6.51
N GLU A 155 16.27 -7.40 6.74
CA GLU A 155 16.28 -6.72 8.04
C GLU A 155 14.88 -6.23 8.41
N GLY A 156 14.45 -6.53 9.64
CA GLY A 156 13.12 -6.16 10.16
C GLY A 156 11.96 -7.00 9.61
N THR A 157 12.23 -8.01 8.80
CA THR A 157 11.19 -8.90 8.29
C THR A 157 10.57 -9.73 9.42
N ASP A 158 11.35 -10.14 10.40
CA ASP A 158 10.88 -10.96 11.54
C ASP A 158 9.85 -10.19 12.38
N ASP A 159 10.08 -8.91 12.67
CA ASP A 159 9.14 -8.06 13.41
C ASP A 159 7.82 -7.89 12.66
N LEU A 160 7.89 -7.75 11.33
CA LEU A 160 6.69 -7.68 10.48
C LEU A 160 5.92 -9.01 10.53
N LEU A 161 6.59 -10.15 10.38
CA LEU A 161 5.96 -11.47 10.43
C LEU A 161 5.35 -11.73 11.81
N GLU A 162 6.03 -11.39 12.89
CA GLU A 162 5.50 -11.48 14.25
C GLU A 162 4.22 -10.63 14.43
N THR A 163 4.23 -9.40 13.88
CA THR A 163 3.06 -8.52 13.92
C THR A 163 1.89 -9.11 13.14
N ILE A 164 2.14 -9.69 11.96
CA ILE A 164 1.11 -10.38 11.17
C ILE A 164 0.50 -11.54 11.96
N GLU A 165 1.32 -12.37 12.60
CA GLU A 165 0.83 -13.51 13.40
C GLU A 165 -0.01 -13.03 14.60
N LYS A 166 0.39 -11.96 15.28
CA LYS A 166 -0.40 -11.33 16.35
C LYS A 166 -1.76 -10.83 15.85
N VAL A 167 -1.79 -10.18 14.68
CA VAL A 167 -3.03 -9.69 14.06
C VAL A 167 -3.93 -10.86 13.68
N ARG A 168 -3.38 -11.91 13.06
CA ARG A 168 -4.13 -13.12 12.69
C ARG A 168 -4.74 -13.82 13.90
N ALA A 169 -3.96 -13.96 14.95
CA ALA A 169 -4.39 -14.69 16.15
C ALA A 169 -5.54 -14.01 16.91
N ARG A 170 -5.69 -12.67 16.77
CA ARG A 170 -6.59 -11.90 17.63
C ARG A 170 -7.63 -11.04 16.92
N ALA A 171 -7.25 -10.40 15.80
CA ALA A 171 -8.06 -9.34 15.21
C ALA A 171 -8.53 -9.65 13.79
N ASN A 172 -7.74 -10.37 13.00
CA ASN A 172 -8.05 -10.69 11.60
C ASN A 172 -7.52 -12.08 11.21
N PRO A 173 -8.21 -13.18 11.60
CA PRO A 173 -7.80 -14.53 11.23
C PRO A 173 -7.80 -14.81 9.72
N GLY A 174 -8.55 -14.00 8.96
CA GLY A 174 -8.65 -14.12 7.50
C GLY A 174 -7.52 -13.40 6.72
N LEU A 175 -6.62 -12.68 7.39
CA LEU A 175 -5.53 -11.99 6.71
C LEU A 175 -4.58 -12.98 6.03
N GLN A 176 -4.38 -12.84 4.72
CA GLN A 176 -3.46 -13.68 3.95
C GLN A 176 -2.23 -12.88 3.52
N ILE A 177 -1.05 -13.50 3.59
CA ILE A 177 0.13 -12.97 2.90
C ILE A 177 -0.01 -13.31 1.43
N LEU A 178 -0.33 -12.29 0.61
CA LEU A 178 -0.45 -12.43 -0.85
C LEU A 178 0.91 -12.76 -1.47
N GLY A 179 1.94 -12.04 -1.02
CA GLY A 179 3.30 -12.31 -1.44
C GLY A 179 4.27 -11.17 -1.16
N VAL A 180 5.51 -11.44 -1.56
CA VAL A 180 6.64 -10.52 -1.50
C VAL A 180 7.02 -10.09 -2.90
N VAL A 181 7.03 -8.78 -3.18
CA VAL A 181 7.53 -8.20 -4.43
C VAL A 181 8.93 -7.62 -4.22
N ILE A 182 9.88 -8.04 -5.06
CA ILE A 182 11.24 -7.50 -5.05
C ILE A 182 11.23 -6.20 -5.85
N THR A 183 11.72 -5.13 -5.21
CA THR A 183 11.76 -3.77 -5.80
C THR A 183 13.18 -3.28 -6.00
N MET A 184 13.34 -2.27 -6.86
CA MET A 184 14.63 -1.62 -7.15
C MET A 184 15.72 -2.62 -7.53
N HIS A 185 15.34 -3.69 -8.22
CA HIS A 185 16.24 -4.78 -8.58
C HIS A 185 17.13 -4.40 -9.77
N ASP A 186 18.44 -4.55 -9.62
CA ASP A 186 19.38 -4.42 -10.74
C ASP A 186 19.88 -5.80 -11.19
N LYS A 187 19.25 -6.34 -12.21
CA LYS A 187 19.55 -7.69 -12.75
C LYS A 187 21.00 -7.90 -13.18
N ARG A 188 21.77 -6.82 -13.38
CA ARG A 188 23.16 -6.88 -13.85
C ARG A 188 24.14 -7.26 -12.74
N THR A 189 23.76 -7.10 -11.48
CA THR A 189 24.68 -7.30 -10.35
C THR A 189 24.59 -8.71 -9.78
N ALA A 190 25.73 -9.27 -9.36
CA ALA A 190 25.78 -10.56 -8.65
C ALA A 190 25.02 -10.45 -7.32
N LEU A 191 25.21 -9.33 -6.60
CA LEU A 191 24.53 -9.06 -5.33
C LEU A 191 23.01 -9.18 -5.44
N ALA A 192 22.39 -8.64 -6.49
CA ALA A 192 20.95 -8.71 -6.66
C ALA A 192 20.44 -10.16 -6.86
N ARG A 193 21.22 -11.01 -7.54
CA ARG A 193 20.90 -12.44 -7.68
C ARG A 193 21.00 -13.18 -6.34
N ASP A 194 22.03 -12.89 -5.55
CA ASP A 194 22.22 -13.51 -4.24
C ASP A 194 21.10 -13.11 -3.28
N ILE A 195 20.72 -11.84 -3.27
CA ILE A 195 19.61 -11.32 -2.46
C ILE A 195 18.28 -11.96 -2.88
N ARG A 196 18.02 -12.08 -4.19
CA ARG A 196 16.85 -12.80 -4.71
C ARG A 196 16.79 -14.21 -4.13
N SER A 197 17.89 -14.95 -4.21
CA SER A 197 17.99 -16.30 -3.67
C SER A 197 17.73 -16.36 -2.15
N GLN A 198 18.19 -15.35 -1.39
CA GLN A 198 17.91 -15.27 0.06
C GLN A 198 16.41 -15.02 0.34
N ILE A 199 15.77 -14.11 -0.40
CA ILE A 199 14.35 -13.84 -0.28
C ILE A 199 13.53 -15.08 -0.64
N ASP A 200 13.91 -15.79 -1.74
CA ASP A 200 13.26 -17.01 -2.17
C ASP A 200 13.38 -18.13 -1.12
N LYS A 201 14.49 -18.20 -0.38
CA LYS A 201 14.67 -19.18 0.73
C LYS A 201 13.76 -18.90 1.92
N VAL A 202 13.49 -17.61 2.22
CA VAL A 202 12.66 -17.20 3.37
C VAL A 202 11.17 -17.31 3.03
N PHE A 203 10.76 -16.84 1.87
CA PHE A 203 9.35 -16.69 1.50
C PHE A 203 8.83 -17.76 0.52
N GLY A 204 9.72 -18.52 -0.12
CA GLY A 204 9.36 -19.61 -1.03
C GLY A 204 8.38 -19.17 -2.12
N SER A 205 7.27 -19.90 -2.26
CA SER A 205 6.22 -19.64 -3.24
C SER A 205 5.48 -18.30 -3.05
N LYS A 206 5.69 -17.62 -1.92
CA LYS A 206 5.12 -16.29 -1.69
C LYS A 206 5.88 -15.18 -2.41
N VAL A 207 7.07 -15.43 -2.95
CA VAL A 207 7.77 -14.45 -3.78
C VAL A 207 7.06 -14.33 -5.12
N PHE A 208 6.76 -13.09 -5.54
CA PHE A 208 6.21 -12.82 -6.87
C PHE A 208 7.24 -13.12 -7.95
N ASN A 209 6.77 -13.67 -9.09
CA ASN A 209 7.62 -13.83 -10.27
C ASN A 209 8.02 -12.46 -10.83
N THR A 210 7.07 -11.52 -10.77
CA THR A 210 7.30 -10.14 -11.18
C THR A 210 8.26 -9.45 -10.22
N VAL A 211 9.25 -8.79 -10.80
CA VAL A 211 10.25 -7.98 -10.09
C VAL A 211 10.19 -6.56 -10.63
N ILE A 212 10.20 -5.57 -9.74
CA ILE A 212 10.24 -4.16 -10.11
C ILE A 212 11.71 -3.72 -10.20
N THR A 213 12.16 -3.37 -11.38
CA THR A 213 13.53 -2.91 -11.61
C THR A 213 13.72 -1.46 -11.17
N LYS A 214 14.97 -1.09 -10.84
CA LYS A 214 15.29 0.30 -10.55
C LYS A 214 15.02 1.16 -11.78
N SER A 215 14.20 2.21 -11.63
CA SER A 215 13.78 3.07 -12.73
C SER A 215 13.66 4.52 -12.27
N VAL A 216 14.37 5.42 -12.93
CA VAL A 216 14.25 6.87 -12.73
C VAL A 216 12.82 7.35 -13.00
N ARG A 217 12.13 6.76 -13.98
CA ARG A 217 10.74 7.12 -14.32
C ARG A 217 9.77 6.84 -13.16
N LEU A 218 9.99 5.77 -12.39
CA LEU A 218 9.21 5.48 -11.20
C LEU A 218 9.50 6.44 -10.04
N GLU A 219 10.72 7.00 -9.99
CA GLU A 219 11.10 8.02 -8.99
C GLU A 219 10.53 9.40 -9.36
N GLU A 220 10.44 9.71 -10.65
CA GLU A 220 9.95 11.00 -11.16
C GLU A 220 8.42 11.10 -11.17
N SER A 221 7.70 10.04 -11.54
CA SER A 221 6.25 10.09 -11.78
C SER A 221 5.42 10.72 -10.64
N PRO A 222 5.72 10.51 -9.34
CA PRO A 222 4.98 11.17 -8.26
C PRO A 222 5.12 12.70 -8.25
N ALA A 223 6.28 13.23 -8.67
CA ALA A 223 6.51 14.67 -8.73
C ALA A 223 5.62 15.35 -9.79
N TYR A 224 5.23 14.60 -10.83
CA TYR A 224 4.29 15.05 -11.87
C TYR A 224 2.82 14.75 -11.53
N LYS A 225 2.56 14.16 -10.33
CA LYS A 225 1.22 13.74 -9.88
C LYS A 225 0.59 12.71 -10.80
N GLU A 226 1.39 11.76 -11.29
CA GLU A 226 0.96 10.76 -12.25
C GLU A 226 1.39 9.35 -11.82
N SER A 227 0.59 8.35 -12.21
CA SER A 227 1.05 6.97 -12.18
C SER A 227 2.08 6.74 -13.29
N ILE A 228 2.83 5.65 -13.19
CA ILE A 228 3.77 5.27 -14.25
C ILE A 228 3.08 5.06 -15.59
N PHE A 229 1.80 4.65 -15.58
CA PHE A 229 1.02 4.39 -16.78
C PHE A 229 0.65 5.65 -17.56
N SER A 230 0.47 6.80 -16.87
CA SER A 230 0.26 8.09 -17.51
C SER A 230 1.60 8.77 -17.85
N PHE A 231 2.55 8.73 -16.91
CA PHE A 231 3.83 9.44 -17.04
C PHE A 231 4.77 8.82 -18.07
N ALA A 232 4.89 7.49 -18.09
CA ALA A 232 5.81 6.78 -18.98
C ALA A 232 5.23 5.39 -19.35
N PRO A 233 4.16 5.33 -20.19
CA PRO A 233 3.41 4.09 -20.48
C PRO A 233 4.26 3.02 -21.14
N ASP A 234 5.27 3.39 -21.93
CA ASP A 234 6.16 2.46 -22.64
C ASP A 234 7.39 2.03 -21.81
N SER A 235 7.47 2.45 -20.55
CA SER A 235 8.60 2.13 -19.68
C SER A 235 8.55 0.69 -19.16
N SER A 236 9.70 0.16 -18.78
CA SER A 236 9.78 -1.14 -18.09
C SER A 236 8.97 -1.13 -16.79
N GLY A 237 8.96 0.00 -16.06
CA GLY A 237 8.19 0.16 -14.83
C GLY A 237 6.69 -0.01 -15.04
N ALA A 238 6.13 0.56 -16.12
CA ALA A 238 4.73 0.38 -16.48
C ALA A 238 4.41 -1.10 -16.77
N ALA A 239 5.22 -1.75 -17.60
CA ALA A 239 5.05 -3.17 -17.92
C ALA A 239 5.20 -4.08 -16.68
N GLU A 240 6.13 -3.75 -15.76
CA GLU A 240 6.37 -4.51 -14.54
C GLU A 240 5.23 -4.36 -13.54
N TYR A 241 4.71 -3.16 -13.31
CA TYR A 241 3.55 -2.95 -12.44
C TYR A 241 2.25 -3.52 -13.01
N TYR A 242 2.09 -3.52 -14.34
CA TYR A 242 0.95 -4.17 -14.96
C TYR A 242 0.98 -5.69 -14.73
N ARG A 243 2.14 -6.35 -14.96
CA ARG A 243 2.34 -7.78 -14.65
C ARG A 243 2.16 -8.09 -13.17
N LEU A 244 2.65 -7.22 -12.27
CA LEU A 244 2.41 -7.38 -10.83
C LEU A 244 0.91 -7.36 -10.52
N CYS A 245 0.17 -6.45 -11.12
CA CYS A 245 -1.29 -6.38 -10.96
C CYS A 245 -1.97 -7.68 -11.42
N GLU A 246 -1.57 -8.25 -12.56
CA GLU A 246 -2.11 -9.53 -13.03
C GLU A 246 -1.81 -10.65 -12.05
N GLU A 247 -0.57 -10.78 -11.60
CA GLU A 247 -0.16 -11.79 -10.63
C GLU A 247 -0.83 -11.61 -9.25
N VAL A 248 -1.11 -10.37 -8.84
CA VAL A 248 -1.90 -10.05 -7.64
C VAL A 248 -3.34 -10.56 -7.79
N MET A 249 -3.98 -10.32 -8.94
CA MET A 249 -5.35 -10.77 -9.19
C MET A 249 -5.47 -12.30 -9.29
N GLU A 250 -4.44 -12.98 -9.78
CA GLU A 250 -4.40 -14.45 -9.84
C GLU A 250 -4.25 -15.11 -8.46
N ARG A 251 -3.58 -14.41 -7.52
CA ARG A 251 -3.29 -14.94 -6.18
C ARG A 251 -4.36 -14.60 -5.14
N ALA A 252 -5.23 -13.62 -5.40
CA ALA A 252 -6.25 -13.12 -4.49
C ALA A 252 -7.60 -13.81 -4.69
#